data_ef7b8aff02ee4a123c42410ef6e43442
#
_entry.id   ef7b8aff02ee4a123c42410ef6e43442
#
_cell.length_a   1.000
_cell.length_b   1.000
_cell.length_c   1.000
_cell.angle_alpha   90.00
_cell.angle_beta   90.00
_cell.angle_gamma   90.00
#
_symmetry.space_group_name_H-M   'P 1'
#
loop_
_entity.id
_entity.type
_entity.pdbx_description
1 polymer ?
#
loop_
_entity_poly.entity_id
_entity_poly.type
_entity_poly.pdbx_seq_one_letter_code
_entity_poly.pdbx_strand_id
1 'polypeptide(L)'
;KVFDYRKVYQEAYDSKKADLFVTESVSADFEGKTDKDLANKEFEETIVEVTYQDVLGDAIRLYKNKQYKEALQEFDMIIAEHFRDVNAQFYMGLCFYHLAQNKSAINKFNSVLKNKQTEFNEEANWYKVLTLIKMKDTTSAKNLLKSIVKQNGFYKIKAEEKLEGLK
;
A
#
# COMPACT_ATOMS: atom_id res chain seq x y z
N LYS A 1 -22.17 2.07 4.59
CA LYS A 1 -21.13 3.01 4.12
C LYS A 1 -20.09 2.19 3.35
N VAL A 2 -19.89 2.54 2.10
CA VAL A 2 -18.72 2.05 1.34
C VAL A 2 -17.56 2.94 1.79
N PHE A 3 -16.43 2.33 2.19
CA PHE A 3 -15.23 3.07 2.52
C PHE A 3 -14.78 3.84 1.29
N ASP A 4 -14.78 5.17 1.37
CA ASP A 4 -14.43 6.00 0.23
C ASP A 4 -12.92 6.29 0.25
N TYR A 5 -12.17 5.44 -0.45
CA TYR A 5 -10.73 5.60 -0.63
C TYR A 5 -10.34 6.96 -1.25
N ARG A 6 -11.27 7.62 -1.98
CA ARG A 6 -11.02 8.93 -2.58
C ARG A 6 -10.91 10.01 -1.51
N LYS A 7 -11.74 9.90 -0.44
CA LYS A 7 -11.72 10.87 0.65
C LYS A 7 -10.40 10.79 1.43
N VAL A 8 -9.92 9.58 1.72
CA VAL A 8 -8.62 9.37 2.39
C VAL A 8 -7.48 9.87 1.52
N TYR A 9 -7.56 9.62 0.20
CA TYR A 9 -6.60 10.15 -0.78
C TYR A 9 -6.59 11.68 -0.78
N GLN A 10 -7.75 12.33 -0.75
CA GLN A 10 -7.86 13.80 -0.74
C GLN A 10 -7.36 14.39 0.58
N GLU A 11 -7.67 13.78 1.71
CA GLU A 11 -7.19 14.23 3.03
C GLU A 11 -5.66 14.07 3.18
N ALA A 12 -5.09 12.99 2.65
CA ALA A 12 -3.64 12.82 2.56
C ALA A 12 -3.00 13.84 1.62
N TYR A 13 -3.70 14.22 0.54
CA TYR A 13 -3.29 15.26 -0.40
C TYR A 13 -3.22 16.62 0.26
N ASP A 14 -4.24 16.99 1.03
CA ASP A 14 -4.36 18.32 1.65
C ASP A 14 -3.40 18.51 2.84
N SER A 15 -2.96 17.41 3.48
CA SER A 15 -2.11 17.45 4.68
C SER A 15 -0.61 17.46 4.40
N LYS A 16 -0.15 17.03 3.22
CA LYS A 16 1.26 16.98 2.84
C LYS A 16 1.57 18.00 1.75
N LYS A 17 2.49 18.94 2.05
CA LYS A 17 3.18 19.70 1.00
C LYS A 17 3.85 18.69 0.06
N ALA A 18 3.75 18.94 -1.26
CA ALA A 18 4.31 18.07 -2.28
C ALA A 18 5.79 17.76 -1.99
N ASP A 19 6.04 16.53 -1.54
CA ASP A 19 7.39 16.00 -1.45
C ASP A 19 7.78 15.54 -2.85
N LEU A 20 8.88 16.04 -3.37
CA LEU A 20 9.36 15.73 -4.72
C LEU A 20 10.23 14.47 -4.67
N PHE A 21 9.90 13.49 -5.51
CA PHE A 21 10.78 12.36 -5.81
C PHE A 21 11.54 12.70 -7.10
N VAL A 22 12.86 12.58 -7.06
CA VAL A 22 13.71 12.72 -8.25
C VAL A 22 14.01 11.33 -8.77
N THR A 23 13.51 11.00 -9.97
CA THR A 23 13.88 9.75 -10.66
C THR A 23 14.76 10.08 -11.83
N GLU A 24 15.96 9.48 -11.89
CA GLU A 24 16.83 9.53 -13.06
C GLU A 24 16.30 8.55 -14.11
N SER A 25 15.79 9.03 -15.23
CA SER A 25 15.46 8.19 -16.36
C SER A 25 16.55 8.25 -17.40
N VAL A 26 17.33 7.18 -17.53
CA VAL A 26 18.26 7.00 -18.65
C VAL A 26 17.47 6.41 -19.83
N SER A 27 17.08 7.21 -20.77
CA SER A 27 16.53 6.70 -22.05
C SER A 27 17.69 6.32 -22.96
N ALA A 28 18.02 5.04 -23.00
CA ALA A 28 18.94 4.50 -24.00
C ALA A 28 18.14 4.03 -25.21
N ASP A 29 17.94 4.89 -26.20
CA ASP A 29 17.56 4.47 -27.55
C ASP A 29 18.77 3.83 -28.23
N PHE A 30 18.90 2.51 -28.07
CA PHE A 30 19.96 1.69 -28.66
C PHE A 30 19.48 1.04 -29.97
N GLU A 31 19.13 1.78 -30.98
CA GLU A 31 18.98 1.22 -32.34
C GLU A 31 19.95 1.90 -33.31
N GLY A 32 21.03 1.19 -33.66
CA GLY A 32 21.76 1.34 -34.93
C GLY A 32 22.82 2.40 -35.02
N LYS A 33 23.56 2.79 -33.95
CA LYS A 33 24.66 3.76 -34.04
C LYS A 33 26.03 3.16 -33.77
N THR A 34 27.04 3.61 -34.54
CA THR A 34 28.41 3.13 -34.43
C THR A 34 29.15 3.78 -33.25
N ASP A 35 30.20 3.10 -32.73
CA ASP A 35 30.99 3.56 -31.55
C ASP A 35 31.56 4.99 -31.64
N LYS A 36 31.65 5.58 -32.82
CA LYS A 36 32.10 6.97 -33.02
C LYS A 36 31.02 8.02 -32.75
N ASP A 37 29.76 7.64 -32.88
CA ASP A 37 28.61 8.53 -32.61
C ASP A 37 28.29 8.64 -31.12
N LEU A 38 28.81 7.69 -30.33
CA LEU A 38 28.61 7.64 -28.87
C LEU A 38 29.60 8.55 -28.10
N ALA A 39 30.74 8.88 -28.67
CA ALA A 39 31.78 9.63 -27.96
C ALA A 39 31.51 11.14 -27.80
N ASN A 40 30.49 11.70 -28.47
CA ASN A 40 30.19 13.14 -28.47
C ASN A 40 28.73 13.49 -28.12
N LYS A 41 27.94 12.57 -27.54
CA LYS A 41 26.65 12.93 -26.99
C LYS A 41 26.83 13.32 -25.53
N GLU A 42 26.63 14.58 -25.21
CA GLU A 42 26.20 15.00 -23.88
C GLU A 42 24.91 14.23 -23.58
N PHE A 43 24.99 13.35 -22.59
CA PHE A 43 23.77 12.73 -22.03
C PHE A 43 23.00 13.85 -21.35
N GLU A 44 21.96 14.37 -21.98
CA GLU A 44 20.96 15.17 -21.29
C GLU A 44 20.25 14.23 -20.31
N GLU A 45 20.69 14.25 -19.06
CA GLU A 45 19.92 13.66 -17.97
C GLU A 45 18.62 14.46 -17.85
N THR A 46 17.52 13.89 -18.35
CA THR A 46 16.22 14.48 -18.16
C THR A 46 15.76 14.12 -16.74
N ILE A 47 15.98 15.04 -15.80
CA ILE A 47 15.44 14.91 -14.44
C ILE A 47 13.92 15.09 -14.54
N VAL A 48 13.18 14.02 -14.34
CA VAL A 48 11.72 14.06 -14.24
C VAL A 48 11.36 14.20 -12.75
N GLU A 49 10.88 15.37 -12.38
CA GLU A 49 10.33 15.58 -11.04
C GLU A 49 8.97 14.87 -10.93
N VAL A 50 8.92 13.85 -10.08
CA VAL A 50 7.69 13.08 -9.80
C VAL A 50 7.23 13.39 -8.40
N THR A 51 5.97 13.78 -8.24
CA THR A 51 5.42 14.11 -6.91
C THR A 51 5.01 12.86 -6.12
N TYR A 52 4.98 12.98 -4.80
CA TYR A 52 4.42 11.92 -3.93
C TYR A 52 3.03 11.45 -4.40
N GLN A 53 2.18 12.40 -4.85
CA GLN A 53 0.83 12.08 -5.32
C GLN A 53 0.84 11.26 -6.61
N ASP A 54 1.78 11.54 -7.51
CA ASP A 54 1.90 10.79 -8.77
C ASP A 54 2.29 9.34 -8.47
N VAL A 55 3.32 9.13 -7.64
CA VAL A 55 3.76 7.78 -7.23
C VAL A 55 2.66 7.04 -6.48
N LEU A 56 2.01 7.69 -5.51
CA LEU A 56 0.90 7.08 -4.77
C LEU A 56 -0.29 6.77 -5.69
N GLY A 57 -0.61 7.68 -6.61
CA GLY A 57 -1.69 7.51 -7.59
C GLY A 57 -1.44 6.31 -8.50
N ASP A 58 -0.24 6.19 -9.03
CA ASP A 58 0.18 5.08 -9.90
C ASP A 58 0.20 3.75 -9.13
N ALA A 59 0.75 3.73 -7.93
CA ALA A 59 0.74 2.56 -7.07
C ALA A 59 -0.70 2.06 -6.78
N ILE A 60 -1.62 2.97 -6.47
CA ILE A 60 -3.03 2.64 -6.24
C ILE A 60 -3.71 2.18 -7.55
N ARG A 61 -3.39 2.77 -8.69
CA ARG A 61 -3.89 2.36 -10.00
C ARG A 61 -3.45 0.92 -10.32
N LEU A 62 -2.17 0.60 -10.12
CA LEU A 62 -1.63 -0.75 -10.28
C LEU A 62 -2.33 -1.75 -9.35
N TYR A 63 -2.53 -1.38 -8.07
CA TYR A 63 -3.30 -2.20 -7.13
C TYR A 63 -4.73 -2.48 -7.61
N LYS A 64 -5.46 -1.47 -8.09
CA LYS A 64 -6.81 -1.62 -8.63
C LYS A 64 -6.86 -2.53 -9.85
N ASN A 65 -5.82 -2.50 -10.67
CA ASN A 65 -5.64 -3.38 -11.83
C ASN A 65 -5.15 -4.78 -11.46
N LYS A 66 -5.03 -5.10 -10.16
CA LYS A 66 -4.53 -6.37 -9.62
C LYS A 66 -3.06 -6.67 -9.97
N GLN A 67 -2.32 -5.67 -10.37
CA GLN A 67 -0.87 -5.72 -10.63
C GLN A 67 -0.13 -5.52 -9.29
N TYR A 68 -0.31 -6.48 -8.38
CA TYR A 68 0.11 -6.33 -6.98
C TYR A 68 1.63 -6.28 -6.79
N LYS A 69 2.41 -6.95 -7.67
CA LYS A 69 3.87 -6.95 -7.60
C LYS A 69 4.43 -5.61 -8.03
N GLU A 70 3.91 -5.07 -9.11
CA GLU A 70 4.26 -3.76 -9.65
C GLU A 70 3.84 -2.66 -8.67
N ALA A 71 2.63 -2.76 -8.11
CA ALA A 71 2.18 -1.84 -7.07
C ALA A 71 3.11 -1.82 -5.84
N LEU A 72 3.65 -2.98 -5.44
CA LEU A 72 4.61 -3.05 -4.33
C LEU A 72 5.90 -2.29 -4.63
N GLN A 73 6.38 -2.27 -5.87
CA GLN A 73 7.58 -1.52 -6.25
C GLN A 73 7.36 -0.01 -6.09
N GLU A 74 6.22 0.50 -6.54
CA GLU A 74 5.87 1.91 -6.35
C GLU A 74 5.68 2.28 -4.87
N PHE A 75 5.00 1.43 -4.09
CA PHE A 75 4.88 1.67 -2.66
C PHE A 75 6.21 1.59 -1.92
N ASP A 76 7.16 0.74 -2.36
CA ASP A 76 8.50 0.67 -1.77
C ASP A 76 9.28 1.97 -2.00
N MET A 77 9.10 2.67 -3.13
CA MET A 77 9.68 4.00 -3.36
C MET A 77 9.16 5.00 -2.31
N ILE A 78 7.84 5.00 -2.04
CA ILE A 78 7.26 5.86 -1.00
C ILE A 78 7.84 5.54 0.37
N ILE A 79 7.98 4.25 0.71
CA ILE A 79 8.51 3.82 2.01
C ILE A 79 9.99 4.12 2.17
N ALA A 80 10.77 4.14 1.09
CA ALA A 80 12.18 4.52 1.12
C ALA A 80 12.37 5.97 1.65
N GLU A 81 11.52 6.89 1.21
CA GLU A 81 11.56 8.30 1.63
C GLU A 81 10.72 8.56 2.89
N HIS A 82 9.59 7.88 3.01
CA HIS A 82 8.59 8.07 4.05
C HIS A 82 8.24 6.74 4.74
N PHE A 83 9.19 6.17 5.51
CA PHE A 83 9.07 4.82 6.10
C PHE A 83 7.83 4.60 6.99
N ARG A 84 7.19 5.68 7.47
CA ARG A 84 5.95 5.64 8.27
C ARG A 84 4.70 5.99 7.48
N ASP A 85 4.79 6.07 6.15
CA ASP A 85 3.63 6.40 5.35
C ASP A 85 2.52 5.37 5.52
N VAL A 86 1.38 5.82 6.05
CA VAL A 86 0.26 4.94 6.40
C VAL A 86 -0.47 4.43 5.16
N ASN A 87 -0.57 5.26 4.10
CA ASN A 87 -1.20 4.87 2.84
C ASN A 87 -0.41 3.73 2.20
N ALA A 88 0.91 3.94 2.01
CA ALA A 88 1.78 2.93 1.43
C ALA A 88 1.78 1.64 2.28
N GLN A 89 1.91 1.74 3.62
CA GLN A 89 1.88 0.57 4.50
C GLN A 89 0.57 -0.22 4.38
N PHE A 90 -0.58 0.48 4.30
CA PHE A 90 -1.89 -0.16 4.19
C PHE A 90 -2.04 -0.88 2.84
N TYR A 91 -1.78 -0.20 1.73
CA TYR A 91 -1.89 -0.80 0.39
C TYR A 91 -0.87 -1.91 0.15
N MET A 92 0.35 -1.80 0.67
CA MET A 92 1.31 -2.91 0.67
C MET A 92 0.76 -4.12 1.43
N GLY A 93 0.11 -3.90 2.58
CA GLY A 93 -0.58 -4.95 3.31
C GLY A 93 -1.64 -5.67 2.46
N LEU A 94 -2.44 -4.90 1.71
CA LEU A 94 -3.43 -5.45 0.78
C LEU A 94 -2.78 -6.22 -0.39
N CYS A 95 -1.71 -5.68 -0.99
CA CYS A 95 -0.96 -6.37 -2.04
C CYS A 95 -0.43 -7.72 -1.55
N PHE A 96 0.23 -7.75 -0.40
CA PHE A 96 0.74 -8.98 0.21
C PHE A 96 -0.39 -9.98 0.54
N TYR A 97 -1.54 -9.48 1.01
CA TYR A 97 -2.72 -10.32 1.26
C TYR A 97 -3.23 -11.00 -0.01
N HIS A 98 -3.28 -10.27 -1.14
CA HIS A 98 -3.70 -10.81 -2.43
C HIS A 98 -2.68 -11.79 -3.03
N LEU A 99 -1.38 -11.53 -2.81
CA LEU A 99 -0.27 -12.41 -3.21
C LEU A 99 -0.09 -13.62 -2.28
N ALA A 100 -0.97 -13.83 -1.30
CA ALA A 100 -0.88 -14.88 -0.28
C ALA A 100 0.42 -14.82 0.58
N GLN A 101 1.10 -13.69 0.60
CA GLN A 101 2.27 -13.43 1.44
C GLN A 101 1.82 -13.00 2.85
N ASN A 102 1.15 -13.92 3.54
CA ASN A 102 0.38 -13.63 4.75
C ASN A 102 1.21 -13.00 5.87
N LYS A 103 2.47 -13.45 6.10
CA LYS A 103 3.33 -12.87 7.13
C LYS A 103 3.65 -11.40 6.85
N SER A 104 3.98 -11.08 5.59
CA SER A 104 4.25 -9.70 5.15
C SER A 104 3.01 -8.82 5.28
N ALA A 105 1.83 -9.34 4.91
CA ALA A 105 0.57 -8.64 5.08
C ALA A 105 0.31 -8.28 6.56
N ILE A 106 0.44 -9.23 7.48
CA ILE A 106 0.29 -8.99 8.93
C ILE A 106 1.26 -7.91 9.41
N ASN A 107 2.53 -7.97 8.97
CA ASN A 107 3.54 -6.98 9.36
C ASN A 107 3.16 -5.56 8.91
N LYS A 108 2.68 -5.41 7.68
CA LYS A 108 2.27 -4.11 7.15
C LYS A 108 1.01 -3.59 7.85
N PHE A 109 -0.01 -4.42 8.10
CA PHE A 109 -1.18 -4.03 8.88
C PHE A 109 -0.81 -3.64 10.33
N ASN A 110 0.13 -4.36 10.95
CA ASN A 110 0.65 -3.97 12.27
C ASN A 110 1.34 -2.61 12.24
N SER A 111 2.04 -2.26 11.17
CA SER A 111 2.66 -0.94 11.00
C SER A 111 1.61 0.17 10.92
N VAL A 112 0.52 -0.05 10.19
CA VAL A 112 -0.64 0.85 10.15
C VAL A 112 -1.22 1.04 11.55
N LEU A 113 -1.47 -0.05 12.28
CA LEU A 113 -2.10 -0.05 13.60
C LEU A 113 -1.25 0.59 14.71
N LYS A 114 0.06 0.77 14.49
CA LYS A 114 0.93 1.56 15.41
C LYS A 114 0.60 3.05 15.36
N ASN A 115 0.06 3.54 14.26
CA ASN A 115 -0.43 4.90 14.15
C ASN A 115 -1.90 4.95 14.60
N LYS A 116 -2.14 5.40 15.83
CA LYS A 116 -3.47 5.41 16.46
C LYS A 116 -4.45 6.40 15.81
N GLN A 117 -3.98 7.31 14.98
CA GLN A 117 -4.77 8.39 14.37
C GLN A 117 -4.95 8.21 12.86
N THR A 118 -5.09 6.98 12.39
CA THR A 118 -5.33 6.72 10.98
C THR A 118 -6.74 6.20 10.75
N GLU A 119 -7.34 6.63 9.64
CA GLU A 119 -8.64 6.16 9.17
C GLU A 119 -8.61 4.69 8.76
N PHE A 120 -7.43 4.11 8.51
CA PHE A 120 -7.27 2.71 8.11
C PHE A 120 -7.31 1.71 9.27
N ASN A 121 -7.49 2.15 10.52
CA ASN A 121 -7.40 1.23 11.67
C ASN A 121 -8.44 0.11 11.63
N GLU A 122 -9.67 0.40 11.24
CA GLU A 122 -10.73 -0.60 11.16
C GLU A 122 -10.47 -1.58 10.02
N GLU A 123 -10.09 -1.07 8.83
CA GLU A 123 -9.76 -1.87 7.67
C GLU A 123 -8.53 -2.73 7.90
N ALA A 124 -7.48 -2.19 8.50
CA ALA A 124 -6.26 -2.93 8.81
C ALA A 124 -6.54 -4.08 9.78
N ASN A 125 -7.36 -3.86 10.81
CA ASN A 125 -7.81 -4.92 11.71
C ASN A 125 -8.63 -5.97 10.98
N TRP A 126 -9.55 -5.56 10.10
CA TRP A 126 -10.37 -6.47 9.33
C TRP A 126 -9.54 -7.35 8.40
N TYR A 127 -8.65 -6.76 7.58
CA TYR A 127 -7.77 -7.53 6.69
C TYR A 127 -6.77 -8.40 7.45
N LYS A 128 -6.33 -7.96 8.63
CA LYS A 128 -5.52 -8.78 9.53
C LYS A 128 -6.28 -10.03 9.99
N VAL A 129 -7.58 -9.91 10.35
CA VAL A 129 -8.45 -11.07 10.64
C VAL A 129 -8.50 -12.01 9.45
N LEU A 130 -8.81 -11.49 8.25
CA LEU A 130 -8.89 -12.31 7.04
C LEU A 130 -7.57 -13.04 6.75
N THR A 131 -6.45 -12.38 7.01
CA THR A 131 -5.11 -12.96 6.84
C THR A 131 -4.84 -14.07 7.86
N LEU A 132 -5.21 -13.87 9.14
CA LEU A 132 -5.07 -14.88 10.18
C LEU A 132 -5.91 -16.12 9.87
N ILE A 133 -7.12 -15.95 9.34
CA ILE A 133 -7.98 -17.05 8.89
C ILE A 133 -7.31 -17.82 7.75
N LYS A 134 -6.73 -17.14 6.75
CA LYS A 134 -5.94 -17.78 5.67
C LYS A 134 -4.77 -18.59 6.22
N MET A 135 -4.14 -18.12 7.30
CA MET A 135 -3.05 -18.82 7.98
C MET A 135 -3.52 -19.96 8.87
N LYS A 136 -4.83 -20.18 9.01
CA LYS A 136 -5.44 -21.12 9.94
C LYS A 136 -5.18 -20.81 11.42
N ASP A 137 -4.74 -19.59 11.75
CA ASP A 137 -4.63 -19.10 13.13
C ASP A 137 -5.99 -18.62 13.63
N THR A 138 -6.86 -19.59 13.88
CA THR A 138 -8.23 -19.34 14.33
C THR A 138 -8.31 -18.71 15.72
N THR A 139 -7.32 -18.99 16.58
CA THR A 139 -7.27 -18.41 17.94
C THR A 139 -7.05 -16.91 17.89
N SER A 140 -6.01 -16.46 17.18
CA SER A 140 -5.73 -15.04 17.01
C SER A 140 -6.85 -14.32 16.24
N ALA A 141 -7.42 -14.96 15.21
CA ALA A 141 -8.53 -14.42 14.46
C ALA A 141 -9.75 -14.18 15.34
N LYS A 142 -10.17 -15.16 16.15
CA LYS A 142 -11.29 -15.04 17.10
C LYS A 142 -11.07 -13.91 18.12
N ASN A 143 -9.86 -13.79 18.67
CA ASN A 143 -9.53 -12.73 19.63
C ASN A 143 -9.64 -11.34 19.00
N LEU A 144 -9.13 -11.19 17.79
CA LEU A 144 -9.20 -9.90 17.07
C LEU A 144 -10.63 -9.57 16.65
N LEU A 145 -11.43 -10.56 16.20
CA LEU A 145 -12.85 -10.38 15.88
C LEU A 145 -13.65 -9.90 17.11
N LYS A 146 -13.43 -10.51 18.29
CA LYS A 146 -14.06 -10.04 19.54
C LYS A 146 -13.69 -8.58 19.84
N SER A 147 -12.47 -8.19 19.58
CA SER A 147 -12.02 -6.79 19.73
C SER A 147 -12.77 -5.85 18.78
N ILE A 148 -12.91 -6.23 17.50
CA ILE A 148 -13.66 -5.45 16.49
C ILE A 148 -15.13 -5.29 16.91
N VAL A 149 -15.77 -6.36 17.37
CA VAL A 149 -17.15 -6.30 17.87
C VAL A 149 -17.28 -5.32 19.05
N LYS A 150 -16.33 -5.37 20.00
CA LYS A 150 -16.31 -4.47 21.15
C LYS A 150 -16.13 -3.00 20.78
N GLN A 151 -15.36 -2.71 19.72
CA GLN A 151 -15.15 -1.34 19.22
C GLN A 151 -16.41 -0.72 18.61
N ASN A 152 -17.40 -1.56 18.23
CA ASN A 152 -18.70 -1.14 17.70
C ASN A 152 -18.59 -0.25 16.43
N GLY A 153 -17.54 -0.47 15.62
CA GLY A 153 -17.27 0.27 14.38
C GLY A 153 -17.94 -0.34 13.14
N PHE A 154 -17.48 0.09 11.99
CA PHE A 154 -18.04 -0.31 10.68
C PHE A 154 -18.08 -1.84 10.46
N TYR A 155 -17.06 -2.56 10.95
CA TYR A 155 -16.94 -4.00 10.74
C TYR A 155 -17.62 -4.87 11.80
N LYS A 156 -18.36 -4.29 12.76
CA LYS A 156 -18.99 -5.05 13.86
C LYS A 156 -19.83 -6.23 13.37
N ILE A 157 -20.82 -5.96 12.52
CA ILE A 157 -21.76 -7.00 12.04
C ILE A 157 -21.01 -8.11 11.31
N LYS A 158 -20.10 -7.74 10.40
CA LYS A 158 -19.25 -8.71 9.68
C LYS A 158 -18.38 -9.54 10.62
N ALA A 159 -17.92 -8.95 11.73
CA ALA A 159 -17.11 -9.65 12.71
C ALA A 159 -17.94 -10.64 13.54
N GLU A 160 -19.18 -10.30 13.89
CA GLU A 160 -20.14 -11.20 14.55
C GLU A 160 -20.43 -12.42 13.67
N GLU A 161 -20.80 -12.21 12.39
CA GLU A 161 -21.03 -13.29 11.42
C GLU A 161 -19.80 -14.20 11.26
N LYS A 162 -18.60 -13.60 11.19
CA LYS A 162 -17.34 -14.36 11.06
C LYS A 162 -17.04 -15.19 12.30
N LEU A 163 -17.32 -14.66 13.51
CA LEU A 163 -17.17 -15.40 14.78
C LEU A 163 -18.06 -16.63 14.84
N GLU A 164 -19.30 -16.52 14.37
CA GLU A 164 -20.24 -17.63 14.30
C GLU A 164 -19.75 -18.73 13.35
N GLY A 165 -19.21 -18.36 12.20
CA GLY A 165 -18.67 -19.30 11.22
C GLY A 165 -17.34 -19.96 11.62
N LEU A 166 -16.68 -19.49 12.68
CA LEU A 166 -15.44 -20.06 13.20
C LEU A 166 -15.67 -20.98 14.42
N LYS A 167 -16.93 -21.23 14.80
CA LYS A 167 -17.25 -22.22 15.83
C LYS A 167 -16.99 -23.62 15.29
#